data_90694e1ee8b4ee333a72988ad8b9af8f
#
_entry.id   90694e1ee8b4ee333a72988ad8b9af8f
#
_cell.length_a   1.000
_cell.length_b   1.000
_cell.length_c   1.000
_cell.angle_alpha   90.00
_cell.angle_beta   90.00
_cell.angle_gamma   90.00
#
_symmetry.space_group_name_H-M   'P 1'
#
loop_
_entity.id
_entity.type
_entity.pdbx_description
1 polymer ?
#
loop_
_entity_poly.entity_id
_entity_poly.type
_entity_poly.pdbx_seq_one_letter_code
_entity_poly.pdbx_strand_id
1 'polypeptide(L)'
;MAGIAQIRGGGINPFPQDKWLLKELDTYLTGEFSPMEAGKFYPSALGNTCDRYLYIAYNGMAPEQDITAQTQRIFDNGGYLEERMDEYFTKLDIVDDREKVVKLDEPPISGRVDFILRHGEFGQVALELKSINARGFGALNKGPKPEHVIQLQIYLNLLPMEKGVILYENKNDQQLKSFVLDKDILVWQGLLDRCYNIMRMTSAPEKCTGNKWCRCKGVSV
;
A
#
# COMPACT_ATOMS: atom_id res chain seq x y z
N MET A 1 -28.52 15.86 46.01
CA MET A 1 -27.05 15.71 45.77
C MET A 1 -26.71 14.23 45.95
N ALA A 2 -26.59 13.53 44.85
CA ALA A 2 -26.22 12.11 44.84
C ALA A 2 -24.69 11.99 44.87
N GLY A 3 -24.16 11.36 45.92
CA GLY A 3 -22.74 11.20 46.11
C GLY A 3 -22.10 10.30 45.06
N ILE A 4 -21.06 10.77 44.43
CA ILE A 4 -20.17 9.96 43.61
C ILE A 4 -19.49 8.95 44.51
N ALA A 5 -19.82 7.68 44.36
CA ALA A 5 -19.13 6.60 45.04
C ALA A 5 -17.64 6.63 44.64
N GLN A 6 -16.75 6.92 45.58
CA GLN A 6 -15.32 6.75 45.42
C GLN A 6 -15.04 5.26 45.12
N ILE A 7 -14.64 4.96 43.90
CA ILE A 7 -14.03 3.66 43.60
C ILE A 7 -12.73 3.61 44.37
N ARG A 8 -12.71 2.95 45.51
CA ARG A 8 -11.47 2.67 46.24
C ARG A 8 -10.58 1.85 45.29
N GLY A 9 -9.41 2.35 45.04
CA GLY A 9 -8.38 1.65 44.28
C GLY A 9 -8.00 0.35 44.99
N GLY A 10 -8.73 -0.71 44.73
CA GLY A 10 -8.20 -2.05 44.86
C GLY A 10 -7.05 -2.18 43.91
N GLY A 11 -5.86 -2.56 44.44
CA GLY A 11 -4.71 -2.82 43.61
C GLY A 11 -5.18 -3.68 42.43
N ILE A 12 -4.89 -3.22 41.21
CA ILE A 12 -5.07 -4.00 39.99
C ILE A 12 -4.15 -5.20 40.21
N ASN A 13 -4.68 -6.28 40.77
CA ASN A 13 -4.03 -7.57 40.67
C ASN A 13 -3.86 -7.76 39.17
N PRO A 14 -2.63 -7.85 38.61
CA PRO A 14 -2.51 -8.19 37.23
C PRO A 14 -3.16 -9.55 37.09
N PHE A 15 -4.44 -9.56 36.64
CA PHE A 15 -5.09 -10.80 36.28
C PHE A 15 -4.09 -11.57 35.43
N PRO A 16 -3.87 -12.86 35.70
CA PRO A 16 -3.13 -13.67 34.74
C PRO A 16 -3.81 -13.39 33.44
N GLN A 17 -3.04 -12.71 32.52
CA GLN A 17 -3.64 -12.21 31.30
C GLN A 17 -4.34 -13.39 30.65
N ASP A 18 -5.65 -13.42 30.78
CA ASP A 18 -6.44 -14.42 30.11
C ASP A 18 -6.32 -14.14 28.62
N LYS A 19 -5.39 -14.85 27.98
CA LYS A 19 -5.07 -14.68 26.57
C LYS A 19 -6.08 -15.38 25.66
N TRP A 20 -7.17 -15.95 26.21
CA TRP A 20 -8.11 -16.70 25.40
C TRP A 20 -8.66 -15.87 24.26
N LEU A 21 -9.10 -14.62 24.52
CA LEU A 21 -9.65 -13.73 23.52
C LEU A 21 -8.61 -13.38 22.44
N LEU A 22 -7.38 -13.08 22.84
CA LEU A 22 -6.30 -12.80 21.89
C LEU A 22 -6.00 -14.02 21.02
N LYS A 23 -5.99 -15.22 21.63
CA LYS A 23 -5.76 -16.47 20.89
C LYS A 23 -6.87 -16.73 19.87
N GLU A 24 -8.13 -16.55 20.27
CA GLU A 24 -9.27 -16.74 19.36
C GLU A 24 -9.23 -15.74 18.20
N LEU A 25 -8.97 -14.44 18.48
CA LEU A 25 -8.83 -13.40 17.46
C LEU A 25 -7.65 -13.68 16.52
N ASP A 26 -6.50 -14.06 17.05
CA ASP A 26 -5.33 -14.35 16.25
C ASP A 26 -5.55 -15.61 15.40
N THR A 27 -6.20 -16.63 15.91
CA THR A 27 -6.57 -17.84 15.15
C THR A 27 -7.54 -17.49 14.01
N TYR A 28 -8.55 -16.68 14.28
CA TYR A 28 -9.54 -16.26 13.28
C TYR A 28 -8.90 -15.40 12.15
N LEU A 29 -7.95 -14.53 12.50
CA LEU A 29 -7.32 -13.60 11.58
C LEU A 29 -6.09 -14.18 10.86
N THR A 30 -5.59 -15.32 11.26
CA THR A 30 -4.49 -16.00 10.55
C THR A 30 -5.04 -16.54 9.24
N GLY A 31 -4.55 -16.02 8.13
CA GLY A 31 -4.98 -16.38 6.80
C GLY A 31 -3.84 -16.99 5.96
N GLU A 32 -4.22 -17.59 4.86
CA GLU A 32 -3.27 -18.02 3.84
C GLU A 32 -2.81 -16.81 3.02
N PHE A 33 -1.51 -16.67 2.83
CA PHE A 33 -0.94 -15.67 1.94
C PHE A 33 -1.19 -16.11 0.49
N SER A 34 -1.86 -15.27 -0.28
CA SER A 34 -1.91 -15.41 -1.73
C SER A 34 -0.68 -14.72 -2.32
N PRO A 35 0.32 -15.46 -2.83
CA PRO A 35 1.49 -14.87 -3.44
C PRO A 35 1.09 -14.05 -4.68
N MET A 36 1.87 -13.02 -4.97
CA MET A 36 1.75 -12.32 -6.26
C MET A 36 1.96 -13.32 -7.39
N GLU A 37 1.11 -13.25 -8.39
CA GLU A 37 1.20 -14.12 -9.55
C GLU A 37 2.53 -13.90 -10.28
N ALA A 38 3.26 -14.98 -10.53
CA ALA A 38 4.51 -14.95 -11.26
C ALA A 38 4.31 -14.45 -12.70
N GLY A 39 5.35 -13.86 -13.27
CA GLY A 39 5.31 -13.33 -14.63
C GLY A 39 4.58 -12.00 -14.76
N LYS A 40 4.32 -11.30 -13.64
CA LYS A 40 3.66 -9.99 -13.63
C LYS A 40 4.37 -9.00 -12.72
N PHE A 41 4.34 -7.74 -13.12
CA PHE A 41 4.74 -6.62 -12.27
C PHE A 41 3.52 -5.94 -11.69
N TYR A 42 3.60 -5.59 -10.42
CA TYR A 42 2.54 -4.87 -9.71
C TYR A 42 3.02 -3.45 -9.38
N PRO A 43 2.20 -2.41 -9.61
CA PRO A 43 2.58 -1.01 -9.34
C PRO A 43 3.12 -0.79 -7.93
N SER A 44 2.51 -1.41 -6.91
CA SER A 44 2.97 -1.33 -5.52
C SER A 44 4.35 -1.98 -5.30
N ALA A 45 4.72 -2.98 -6.08
CA ALA A 45 6.03 -3.62 -6.02
C ALA A 45 7.09 -2.83 -6.81
N LEU A 46 6.72 -2.24 -7.95
CA LEU A 46 7.62 -1.46 -8.80
C LEU A 46 8.16 -0.20 -8.12
N GLY A 47 7.45 0.32 -7.11
CA GLY A 47 7.95 1.39 -6.24
C GLY A 47 9.18 0.98 -5.39
N ASN A 48 9.46 -0.32 -5.25
CA ASN A 48 10.65 -0.79 -4.55
C ASN A 48 11.91 -0.61 -5.40
N THR A 49 12.96 -0.03 -4.82
CA THR A 49 14.22 0.25 -5.53
C THR A 49 15.14 -0.98 -5.70
N CYS A 50 14.79 -2.14 -5.12
CA CYS A 50 15.61 -3.34 -5.15
C CYS A 50 15.26 -4.25 -6.33
N ASP A 51 16.15 -4.36 -7.30
CA ASP A 51 15.93 -5.23 -8.48
C ASP A 51 15.92 -6.72 -8.13
N ARG A 52 16.68 -7.14 -7.13
CA ARG A 52 16.58 -8.52 -6.63
C ARG A 52 15.17 -8.82 -6.08
N TYR A 53 14.55 -7.90 -5.35
CA TYR A 53 13.18 -8.08 -4.89
C TYR A 53 12.20 -8.22 -6.05
N LEU A 54 12.33 -7.36 -7.07
CA LEU A 54 11.48 -7.42 -8.25
C LEU A 54 11.70 -8.70 -9.06
N TYR A 55 12.95 -9.12 -9.22
CA TYR A 55 13.28 -10.38 -9.87
C TYR A 55 12.62 -11.58 -9.16
N ILE A 56 12.76 -11.65 -7.83
CA ILE A 56 12.16 -12.69 -7.00
C ILE A 56 10.63 -12.69 -7.13
N ALA A 57 10.00 -11.51 -7.05
CA ALA A 57 8.56 -11.38 -7.19
C ALA A 57 8.07 -11.78 -8.58
N TYR A 58 8.74 -11.28 -9.63
CA TYR A 58 8.40 -11.60 -11.03
C TYR A 58 8.51 -13.09 -11.34
N ASN A 59 9.53 -13.76 -10.81
CA ASN A 59 9.75 -15.19 -11.05
C ASN A 59 8.99 -16.11 -10.08
N GLY A 60 8.11 -15.59 -9.21
CA GLY A 60 7.36 -16.39 -8.26
C GLY A 60 8.23 -17.08 -7.19
N MET A 61 9.41 -16.53 -6.92
CA MET A 61 10.36 -17.08 -5.95
C MET A 61 10.21 -16.46 -4.56
N ALA A 62 9.19 -15.61 -4.35
CA ALA A 62 8.91 -15.07 -3.04
C ALA A 62 8.48 -16.19 -2.10
N PRO A 63 9.06 -16.29 -0.88
CA PRO A 63 8.63 -17.31 0.05
C PRO A 63 7.16 -17.10 0.41
N GLU A 64 6.44 -18.19 0.52
CA GLU A 64 5.13 -18.15 1.17
C GLU A 64 5.32 -17.64 2.59
N GLN A 65 4.59 -16.63 2.95
CA GLN A 65 4.60 -16.07 4.31
C GLN A 65 3.17 -16.07 4.80
N ASP A 66 2.93 -16.77 5.89
CA ASP A 66 1.65 -16.69 6.56
C ASP A 66 1.34 -15.24 6.93
N ILE A 67 0.14 -14.81 6.62
CA ILE A 67 -0.35 -13.51 7.08
C ILE A 67 -0.61 -13.64 8.58
N THR A 68 0.24 -13.00 9.37
CA THR A 68 -0.02 -12.94 10.82
C THR A 68 -1.30 -12.15 11.10
N ALA A 69 -1.98 -12.48 12.19
CA ALA A 69 -3.16 -11.75 12.63
C ALA A 69 -2.90 -10.23 12.76
N GLN A 70 -1.70 -9.82 13.17
CA GLN A 70 -1.31 -8.41 13.19
C GLN A 70 -1.25 -7.82 11.78
N THR A 71 -0.69 -8.53 10.81
CA THR A 71 -0.63 -8.09 9.41
C THR A 71 -2.02 -7.98 8.81
N GLN A 72 -2.90 -8.95 9.11
CA GLN A 72 -4.29 -8.92 8.68
C GLN A 72 -4.99 -7.66 9.22
N ARG A 73 -4.89 -7.36 10.52
CA ARG A 73 -5.45 -6.13 11.09
C ARG A 73 -4.91 -4.84 10.44
N ILE A 74 -3.68 -4.87 9.95
CA ILE A 74 -3.13 -3.72 9.20
C ILE A 74 -3.80 -3.60 7.82
N PHE A 75 -4.07 -4.71 7.15
CA PHE A 75 -4.79 -4.72 5.86
C PHE A 75 -6.24 -4.28 6.05
N ASP A 76 -6.93 -4.81 7.05
CA ASP A 76 -8.31 -4.43 7.38
C ASP A 76 -8.45 -2.92 7.61
N ASN A 77 -7.51 -2.31 8.34
CA ASN A 77 -7.48 -0.84 8.51
C ASN A 77 -7.31 -0.09 7.19
N GLY A 78 -6.63 -0.67 6.20
CA GLY A 78 -6.57 -0.11 4.83
C GLY A 78 -7.94 -0.16 4.17
N GLY A 79 -8.59 -1.32 4.18
CA GLY A 79 -9.94 -1.51 3.63
C GLY A 79 -10.98 -0.58 4.27
N TYR A 80 -11.01 -0.47 5.58
CA TYR A 80 -11.93 0.47 6.27
C TYR A 80 -11.67 1.93 5.91
N LEU A 81 -10.42 2.31 5.65
CA LEU A 81 -10.14 3.66 5.15
C LEU A 81 -10.72 3.85 3.75
N GLU A 82 -10.55 2.88 2.86
CA GLU A 82 -11.10 2.92 1.49
C GLU A 82 -12.63 3.03 1.52
N GLU A 83 -13.31 2.19 2.29
CA GLU A 83 -14.78 2.23 2.45
C GLU A 83 -15.27 3.59 2.96
N ARG A 84 -14.60 4.15 3.97
CA ARG A 84 -14.97 5.46 4.53
C ARG A 84 -14.73 6.59 3.54
N MET A 85 -13.63 6.57 2.80
CA MET A 85 -13.35 7.58 1.76
C MET A 85 -14.31 7.45 0.59
N ASP A 86 -14.71 6.25 0.21
CA ASP A 86 -15.75 6.03 -0.79
C ASP A 86 -17.08 6.68 -0.39
N GLU A 87 -17.50 6.51 0.86
CA GLU A 87 -18.71 7.18 1.38
C GLU A 87 -18.61 8.71 1.27
N TYR A 88 -17.45 9.27 1.63
CA TYR A 88 -17.25 10.73 1.55
C TYR A 88 -17.24 11.25 0.12
N PHE A 89 -16.49 10.61 -0.77
CA PHE A 89 -16.40 11.00 -2.17
C PHE A 89 -17.71 10.80 -2.91
N THR A 90 -18.49 9.78 -2.57
CA THR A 90 -19.84 9.55 -3.10
C THR A 90 -20.79 10.66 -2.67
N LYS A 91 -20.78 11.09 -1.40
CA LYS A 91 -21.59 12.22 -0.91
C LYS A 91 -21.21 13.55 -1.53
N LEU A 92 -19.93 13.71 -1.93
CA LEU A 92 -19.45 14.87 -2.68
C LEU A 92 -19.78 14.81 -4.16
N ASP A 93 -20.32 13.70 -4.64
CA ASP A 93 -20.61 13.43 -6.06
C ASP A 93 -19.39 13.62 -6.98
N ILE A 94 -18.20 13.15 -6.54
CA ILE A 94 -16.96 13.30 -7.30
C ILE A 94 -16.39 11.97 -7.80
N VAL A 95 -17.00 10.83 -7.51
CA VAL A 95 -16.52 9.51 -7.92
C VAL A 95 -16.97 9.19 -9.35
N ASP A 96 -16.00 8.86 -10.20
CA ASP A 96 -16.26 8.34 -11.55
C ASP A 96 -16.11 6.82 -11.63
N ASP A 97 -15.06 6.27 -10.98
CA ASP A 97 -14.80 4.82 -11.00
C ASP A 97 -14.08 4.41 -9.70
N ARG A 98 -14.18 3.14 -9.34
CA ARG A 98 -13.55 2.53 -8.18
C ARG A 98 -12.76 1.31 -8.60
N GLU A 99 -11.65 1.07 -7.91
CA GLU A 99 -10.87 -0.15 -8.12
C GLU A 99 -10.57 -0.42 -9.60
N LYS A 100 -10.30 0.66 -10.35
CA LYS A 100 -10.07 0.60 -11.79
C LYS A 100 -8.87 -0.28 -12.12
N VAL A 101 -9.12 -1.41 -12.77
CA VAL A 101 -8.07 -2.30 -13.23
C VAL A 101 -7.32 -1.64 -14.38
N VAL A 102 -5.99 -1.61 -14.29
CA VAL A 102 -5.06 -1.18 -15.33
C VAL A 102 -4.12 -2.32 -15.69
N LYS A 103 -3.85 -2.48 -16.98
CA LYS A 103 -3.00 -3.54 -17.50
C LYS A 103 -2.14 -3.05 -18.65
N LEU A 104 -0.93 -3.60 -18.72
CA LEU A 104 -0.05 -3.55 -19.89
C LEU A 104 0.38 -5.00 -20.16
N ASP A 105 0.37 -5.40 -21.42
CA ASP A 105 0.72 -6.77 -21.80
C ASP A 105 2.23 -6.95 -21.89
N GLU A 106 2.95 -5.93 -22.34
CA GLU A 106 4.40 -5.98 -22.54
C GLU A 106 5.09 -4.66 -22.14
N PRO A 107 5.87 -4.61 -21.05
CA PRO A 107 6.03 -5.66 -20.04
C PRO A 107 4.73 -5.92 -19.27
N PRO A 108 4.52 -7.13 -18.76
CA PRO A 108 3.25 -7.51 -18.13
C PRO A 108 3.08 -6.80 -16.77
N ILE A 109 2.39 -5.66 -16.78
CA ILE A 109 2.06 -4.87 -15.59
C ILE A 109 0.57 -5.00 -15.33
N SER A 110 0.18 -5.27 -14.08
CA SER A 110 -1.22 -5.31 -13.65
C SER A 110 -1.39 -4.63 -12.31
N GLY A 111 -2.39 -3.77 -12.20
CA GLY A 111 -2.70 -3.06 -10.98
C GLY A 111 -4.14 -2.58 -10.93
N ARG A 112 -4.47 -1.92 -9.84
CA ARG A 112 -5.80 -1.39 -9.58
C ARG A 112 -5.64 -0.02 -8.92
N VAL A 113 -6.28 0.98 -9.51
CA VAL A 113 -6.35 2.35 -8.98
C VAL A 113 -7.49 2.41 -7.98
N ASP A 114 -7.27 2.97 -6.81
CA ASP A 114 -8.28 2.98 -5.75
C ASP A 114 -9.53 3.75 -6.21
N PHE A 115 -9.36 4.97 -6.73
CA PHE A 115 -10.46 5.78 -7.24
C PHE A 115 -10.08 6.56 -8.50
N ILE A 116 -11.06 6.78 -9.36
CA ILE A 116 -11.04 7.84 -10.38
C ILE A 116 -12.04 8.90 -9.93
N LEU A 117 -11.56 10.13 -9.73
CA LEU A 117 -12.37 11.23 -9.25
C LEU A 117 -12.55 12.31 -10.34
N ARG A 118 -13.69 13.03 -10.31
CA ARG A 118 -13.93 14.20 -11.13
C ARG A 118 -13.39 15.45 -10.45
N HIS A 119 -12.60 16.23 -11.17
CA HIS A 119 -12.16 17.56 -10.75
C HIS A 119 -12.60 18.60 -11.80
N GLY A 120 -13.15 19.72 -11.35
CA GLY A 120 -13.75 20.72 -12.24
C GLY A 120 -12.78 21.32 -13.27
N GLU A 121 -11.50 21.44 -12.92
CA GLU A 121 -10.45 22.00 -13.79
C GLU A 121 -9.67 20.91 -14.53
N PHE A 122 -9.36 19.79 -13.86
CA PHE A 122 -8.45 18.75 -14.38
C PHE A 122 -9.17 17.58 -15.07
N GLY A 123 -10.51 17.58 -15.05
CA GLY A 123 -11.30 16.45 -15.54
C GLY A 123 -11.18 15.25 -14.61
N GLN A 124 -10.86 14.09 -15.15
CA GLN A 124 -10.62 12.89 -14.35
C GLN A 124 -9.21 12.89 -13.74
N VAL A 125 -9.10 12.50 -12.48
CA VAL A 125 -7.85 12.33 -11.76
C VAL A 125 -7.81 10.94 -11.11
N ALA A 126 -6.67 10.27 -11.20
CA ALA A 126 -6.43 9.02 -10.48
C ALA A 126 -6.08 9.33 -9.02
N LEU A 127 -6.72 8.65 -8.08
CA LEU A 127 -6.41 8.76 -6.65
C LEU A 127 -5.80 7.45 -6.13
N GLU A 128 -4.69 7.59 -5.44
CA GLU A 128 -4.05 6.55 -4.64
C GLU A 128 -4.20 6.89 -3.15
N LEU A 129 -4.81 6.01 -2.38
CA LEU A 129 -5.09 6.21 -0.96
C LEU A 129 -4.07 5.46 -0.09
N LYS A 130 -3.53 6.12 0.91
CA LYS A 130 -2.51 5.54 1.78
C LYS A 130 -2.75 5.86 3.26
N SER A 131 -2.79 4.80 4.07
CA SER A 131 -2.84 4.89 5.53
C SER A 131 -1.43 4.68 6.10
N ILE A 132 -0.88 5.66 6.83
CA ILE A 132 0.46 5.62 7.40
C ILE A 132 0.46 6.05 8.88
N ASN A 133 1.48 5.61 9.62
CA ASN A 133 1.63 6.01 11.02
C ASN A 133 2.13 7.46 11.16
N ALA A 134 2.03 8.03 12.37
CA ALA A 134 2.42 9.42 12.66
C ALA A 134 3.86 9.76 12.25
N ARG A 135 4.81 8.83 12.42
CA ARG A 135 6.21 9.05 11.99
C ARG A 135 6.31 9.18 10.47
N GLY A 136 5.65 8.28 9.73
CA GLY A 136 5.58 8.34 8.27
C GLY A 136 4.86 9.59 7.79
N PHE A 137 3.77 9.97 8.44
CA PHE A 137 3.00 11.17 8.13
C PHE A 137 3.82 12.46 8.34
N GLY A 138 4.59 12.55 9.43
CA GLY A 138 5.52 13.67 9.66
C GLY A 138 6.61 13.78 8.59
N ALA A 139 7.09 12.66 8.05
CA ALA A 139 8.08 12.64 6.98
C ALA A 139 7.54 13.22 5.65
N LEU A 140 6.22 13.23 5.43
CA LEU A 140 5.57 13.82 4.25
C LEU A 140 5.74 15.34 4.13
N ASN A 141 6.27 16.01 5.15
CA ASN A 141 6.64 17.44 5.03
C ASN A 141 7.73 17.67 3.97
N LYS A 142 8.44 16.64 3.56
CA LYS A 142 9.45 16.65 2.49
C LYS A 142 8.89 16.23 1.12
N GLY A 143 7.63 15.88 1.05
CA GLY A 143 6.96 15.36 -0.15
C GLY A 143 6.38 13.95 0.04
N PRO A 144 5.66 13.43 -0.96
CA PRO A 144 5.12 12.09 -0.93
C PRO A 144 6.24 11.05 -0.96
N LYS A 145 5.94 9.84 -0.52
CA LYS A 145 6.91 8.75 -0.57
C LYS A 145 7.20 8.35 -2.01
N PRO A 146 8.51 8.18 -2.38
CA PRO A 146 8.89 7.84 -3.75
C PRO A 146 8.19 6.59 -4.30
N GLU A 147 8.02 5.56 -3.47
CA GLU A 147 7.35 4.32 -3.87
C GLU A 147 5.88 4.54 -4.28
N HIS A 148 5.18 5.46 -3.62
CA HIS A 148 3.80 5.79 -3.96
C HIS A 148 3.73 6.72 -5.18
N VAL A 149 4.73 7.59 -5.37
CA VAL A 149 4.86 8.39 -6.60
C VAL A 149 4.99 7.46 -7.81
N ILE A 150 5.88 6.48 -7.74
CA ILE A 150 6.06 5.48 -8.81
C ILE A 150 4.75 4.74 -9.09
N GLN A 151 4.05 4.30 -8.06
CA GLN A 151 2.77 3.61 -8.20
C GLN A 151 1.75 4.48 -8.95
N LEU A 152 1.59 5.74 -8.55
CA LEU A 152 0.68 6.68 -9.21
C LEU A 152 1.12 6.99 -10.65
N GLN A 153 2.43 7.15 -10.92
CA GLN A 153 2.94 7.38 -12.27
C GLN A 153 2.62 6.22 -13.23
N ILE A 154 2.65 4.98 -12.75
CA ILE A 154 2.23 3.83 -13.56
C ILE A 154 0.75 3.98 -13.95
N TYR A 155 -0.11 4.33 -13.01
CA TYR A 155 -1.53 4.54 -13.29
C TYR A 155 -1.78 5.66 -14.28
N LEU A 156 -1.13 6.81 -14.11
CA LEU A 156 -1.27 7.95 -15.00
C LEU A 156 -0.82 7.63 -16.43
N ASN A 157 0.21 6.80 -16.60
CA ASN A 157 0.69 6.45 -17.92
C ASN A 157 -0.13 5.32 -18.59
N LEU A 158 -0.85 4.52 -17.81
CA LEU A 158 -1.76 3.50 -18.33
C LEU A 158 -3.20 4.02 -18.53
N LEU A 159 -3.52 5.20 -18.02
CA LEU A 159 -4.83 5.83 -18.13
C LEU A 159 -4.74 7.14 -18.91
N PRO A 160 -5.84 7.59 -19.55
CA PRO A 160 -5.88 8.86 -20.28
C PRO A 160 -6.05 10.06 -19.32
N MET A 161 -5.18 10.16 -18.31
CA MET A 161 -5.23 11.20 -17.29
C MET A 161 -3.88 11.88 -17.17
N GLU A 162 -3.88 13.20 -16.99
CA GLU A 162 -2.66 14.00 -16.90
C GLU A 162 -2.27 14.29 -15.45
N LYS A 163 -3.21 14.14 -14.51
CA LYS A 163 -2.99 14.41 -13.09
C LYS A 163 -3.51 13.28 -12.21
N GLY A 164 -2.83 13.09 -11.10
CA GLY A 164 -3.26 12.16 -10.07
C GLY A 164 -2.99 12.73 -8.68
N VAL A 165 -3.61 12.12 -7.70
CA VAL A 165 -3.53 12.52 -6.29
C VAL A 165 -3.07 11.33 -5.45
N ILE A 166 -2.14 11.56 -4.55
CA ILE A 166 -1.87 10.64 -3.44
C ILE A 166 -2.47 11.26 -2.19
N LEU A 167 -3.45 10.59 -1.60
CA LEU A 167 -4.08 11.01 -0.35
C LEU A 167 -3.57 10.12 0.78
N TYR A 168 -2.94 10.75 1.76
CA TYR A 168 -2.46 10.09 2.97
C TYR A 168 -3.36 10.37 4.15
N GLU A 169 -3.64 9.32 4.93
CA GLU A 169 -4.20 9.47 6.26
C GLU A 169 -3.21 9.01 7.33
N ASN A 170 -3.09 9.83 8.38
CA ASN A 170 -2.38 9.45 9.59
C ASN A 170 -3.23 8.49 10.44
N LYS A 171 -2.81 7.24 10.58
CA LYS A 171 -3.51 6.22 11.39
C LYS A 171 -3.77 6.61 12.83
N ASN A 172 -3.00 7.56 13.39
CA ASN A 172 -3.03 7.90 14.81
C ASN A 172 -4.07 8.97 15.15
N ASP A 173 -4.35 9.89 14.23
CA ASP A 173 -5.22 11.05 14.49
C ASP A 173 -6.12 11.41 13.29
N GLN A 174 -6.10 10.61 12.23
CA GLN A 174 -6.90 10.76 11.00
C GLN A 174 -6.66 12.08 10.24
N GLN A 175 -5.57 12.79 10.51
CA GLN A 175 -5.19 13.93 9.69
C GLN A 175 -4.93 13.49 8.25
N LEU A 176 -5.35 14.34 7.30
CA LEU A 176 -5.19 14.09 5.88
C LEU A 176 -4.10 14.98 5.29
N LYS A 177 -3.38 14.46 4.30
CA LYS A 177 -2.45 15.22 3.47
C LYS A 177 -2.49 14.70 2.05
N SER A 178 -2.66 15.59 1.08
CA SER A 178 -2.73 15.24 -0.33
C SER A 178 -1.58 15.84 -1.12
N PHE A 179 -1.19 15.15 -2.20
CA PHE A 179 -0.21 15.62 -3.17
C PHE A 179 -0.77 15.40 -4.56
N VAL A 180 -0.83 16.47 -5.35
CA VAL A 180 -1.18 16.40 -6.76
C VAL A 180 0.09 16.23 -7.56
N LEU A 181 0.11 15.27 -8.48
CA LEU A 181 1.23 14.96 -9.35
C LEU A 181 0.78 15.04 -10.80
N ASP A 182 1.65 15.59 -11.63
CA ASP A 182 1.51 15.53 -13.07
C ASP A 182 2.07 14.20 -13.60
N LYS A 183 1.53 13.75 -14.72
CA LYS A 183 2.03 12.61 -15.48
C LYS A 183 3.45 12.87 -15.93
N ASP A 184 4.34 11.90 -15.73
CA ASP A 184 5.75 11.98 -16.11
C ASP A 184 6.13 10.80 -17.01
N ILE A 185 6.29 11.10 -18.28
CA ILE A 185 6.65 10.10 -19.30
C ILE A 185 8.09 9.60 -19.13
N LEU A 186 9.00 10.40 -18.57
CA LEU A 186 10.40 9.98 -18.37
C LEU A 186 10.50 8.97 -17.24
N VAL A 187 9.76 9.19 -16.15
CA VAL A 187 9.64 8.19 -15.08
C VAL A 187 9.06 6.90 -15.64
N TRP A 188 8.02 6.98 -16.47
CA TRP A 188 7.42 5.82 -17.12
C TRP A 188 8.39 5.04 -18.00
N GLN A 189 9.13 5.72 -18.88
CA GLN A 189 10.13 5.07 -19.72
C GLN A 189 11.19 4.34 -18.90
N GLY A 190 11.72 4.97 -17.85
CA GLY A 190 12.66 4.33 -16.94
C GLY A 190 12.10 3.09 -16.24
N LEU A 191 10.79 3.10 -15.91
CA LEU A 191 10.11 1.92 -15.33
C LEU A 191 9.96 0.79 -16.34
N LEU A 192 9.60 1.08 -17.59
CA LEU A 192 9.54 0.08 -18.66
C LEU A 192 10.90 -0.57 -18.88
N ASP A 193 11.96 0.24 -19.03
CA ASP A 193 13.33 -0.26 -19.19
C ASP A 193 13.73 -1.16 -18.01
N ARG A 194 13.37 -0.78 -16.80
CA ARG A 194 13.62 -1.57 -15.61
C ARG A 194 12.89 -2.91 -15.65
N CYS A 195 11.62 -2.94 -16.04
CA CYS A 195 10.86 -4.18 -16.20
C CYS A 195 11.50 -5.10 -17.24
N TYR A 196 11.85 -4.58 -18.42
CA TYR A 196 12.53 -5.36 -19.45
C TYR A 196 13.88 -5.89 -18.99
N ASN A 197 14.64 -5.11 -18.23
CA ASN A 197 15.90 -5.59 -17.66
C ASN A 197 15.68 -6.75 -16.70
N ILE A 198 14.69 -6.67 -15.81
CA ILE A 198 14.33 -7.78 -14.90
C ILE A 198 13.92 -9.03 -15.68
N MET A 199 13.10 -8.90 -16.71
CA MET A 199 12.64 -10.02 -17.56
C MET A 199 13.78 -10.74 -18.28
N ARG A 200 14.85 -10.02 -18.64
CA ARG A 200 16.02 -10.59 -19.34
C ARG A 200 17.04 -11.22 -18.40
N MET A 201 16.93 -11.02 -17.09
CA MET A 201 17.87 -11.59 -16.14
C MET A 201 17.72 -13.12 -16.08
N THR A 202 18.83 -13.82 -16.15
CA THR A 202 18.89 -15.28 -16.03
C THR A 202 19.18 -15.75 -14.60
N SER A 203 19.54 -14.82 -13.71
CA SER A 203 19.81 -15.08 -12.30
C SER A 203 19.46 -13.85 -11.46
N ALA A 204 19.16 -14.08 -10.18
CA ALA A 204 18.85 -12.99 -9.26
C ALA A 204 20.08 -12.08 -9.04
N PRO A 205 19.90 -10.75 -9.07
CA PRO A 205 20.96 -9.82 -8.66
C PRO A 205 21.46 -10.11 -7.24
N GLU A 206 22.62 -9.58 -6.88
CA GLU A 206 23.12 -9.67 -5.51
C GLU A 206 22.18 -9.03 -4.48
N LYS A 207 22.25 -9.51 -3.23
CA LYS A 207 21.46 -8.95 -2.13
C LYS A 207 21.81 -7.48 -1.94
N CYS A 208 20.80 -6.62 -1.92
CA CYS A 208 21.01 -5.20 -1.69
C CYS A 208 21.66 -4.93 -0.32
N THR A 209 22.62 -4.01 -0.27
CA THR A 209 23.33 -3.65 0.97
C THR A 209 22.65 -2.52 1.74
N GLY A 210 21.97 -1.62 1.03
CA GLY A 210 21.46 -0.34 1.57
C GLY A 210 20.26 -0.44 2.49
N ASN A 211 19.42 -1.46 2.38
CA ASN A 211 18.22 -1.61 3.19
C ASN A 211 18.21 -2.96 3.92
N LYS A 212 18.49 -2.94 5.23
CA LYS A 212 18.47 -4.15 6.07
C LYS A 212 17.11 -4.84 6.18
N TRP A 213 16.04 -4.11 5.90
CA TRP A 213 14.65 -4.60 5.94
C TRP A 213 14.11 -4.98 4.55
N CYS A 214 14.96 -4.94 3.53
CA CYS A 214 14.52 -5.33 2.19
C CYS A 214 14.09 -6.79 2.16
N ARG A 215 12.92 -7.04 1.61
CA ARG A 215 12.35 -8.39 1.47
C ARG A 215 13.24 -9.35 0.66
N CYS A 216 14.14 -8.83 -0.18
CA CYS A 216 15.09 -9.66 -0.93
C CYS A 216 16.06 -10.45 -0.05
N LYS A 217 16.22 -10.07 1.23
CA LYS A 217 17.21 -10.69 2.13
C LYS A 217 16.75 -12.01 2.73
N GLY A 218 15.45 -12.22 2.80
CA GLY A 218 14.87 -13.48 3.31
C GLY A 218 14.86 -14.62 2.30
N VAL A 219 15.30 -14.37 1.05
CA VAL A 219 15.21 -15.35 -0.04
C VAL A 219 16.59 -15.84 -0.43
N SER A 220 16.77 -17.16 -0.39
CA SER A 220 17.96 -17.85 -0.92
C SER A 220 17.64 -18.28 -2.35
N VAL A 221 18.18 -17.57 -3.33
CA VAL A 221 18.11 -17.87 -4.78
C VAL A 221 19.44 -17.56 -5.41
#